data_66ea7f787864d04765c3372389b1a554
#
_entry.id   66ea7f787864d04765c3372389b1a554
#
_cell.length_a   1.000
_cell.length_b   1.000
_cell.length_c   1.000
_cell.angle_alpha   90.00
_cell.angle_beta   90.00
_cell.angle_gamma   90.00
#
_symmetry.space_group_name_H-M   'P 1'
#
loop_
_entity.id
_entity.type
_entity.pdbx_description
1 polymer ?
#
loop_
_entity_poly.entity_id
_entity_poly.type
_entity_poly.pdbx_seq_one_letter_code
_entity_poly.pdbx_strand_id
1 'polypeptide(L)'
;MHQEGKDEDAAKALLDYYRARTNVKTPDINLNKVTISKEEQQWADDGLKHTFFVHKGYQPSYNYGEDINWQYWPVKDNELRWQLHRHKWFTPMGKAYRISGDEKYAKEWAHQYIDWIKKNPLVKMDKKEYELVSDGKIKGEVENVRFAWRPLEVSNRLQDQTSQFQLFLPSPSFTPDFLTEFLVNYYKHAVHILANYSDQGNHLLFEAQRMIYAGAFFPEFKDAPAWRKSGIDILNREIHVQVYEDGGQFELDPHYHLAAINIFCKALGIADTNGFRKEFPQDYLDTIENMIMFYANISFPDYTNPCFSDAKLTTKKEMVKNYKSWSKLFPKNQAIKYFATE
;
A
#
# COMPACT_ATOMS: atom_id res chain seq x y z
N MET A 1 10.53 -26.66 16.39
CA MET A 1 10.88 -25.86 17.57
C MET A 1 9.64 -25.45 18.37
N HIS A 2 8.67 -24.75 17.75
CA HIS A 2 7.42 -24.36 18.45
C HIS A 2 6.67 -25.53 19.06
N GLN A 3 6.49 -26.62 18.31
CA GLN A 3 5.83 -27.86 18.82
C GLN A 3 6.60 -28.55 19.96
N GLU A 4 7.87 -28.19 20.14
CA GLU A 4 8.72 -28.71 21.24
C GLU A 4 8.78 -27.76 22.44
N GLY A 5 7.96 -26.68 22.46
CA GLY A 5 7.95 -25.66 23.50
C GLY A 5 9.14 -24.69 23.48
N LYS A 6 9.83 -24.57 22.33
CA LYS A 6 10.98 -23.67 22.13
C LYS A 6 10.58 -22.45 21.31
N ASP A 7 9.61 -21.70 21.79
CA ASP A 7 9.01 -20.58 21.04
C ASP A 7 10.02 -19.45 20.76
N GLU A 8 10.90 -19.12 21.70
CA GLU A 8 11.95 -18.11 21.52
C GLU A 8 12.93 -18.50 20.42
N ASP A 9 13.38 -19.78 20.42
CA ASP A 9 14.29 -20.29 19.38
C ASP A 9 13.60 -20.32 18.02
N ALA A 10 12.31 -20.61 17.96
CA ALA A 10 11.53 -20.59 16.74
C ALA A 10 11.38 -19.17 16.18
N ALA A 11 11.08 -18.18 17.02
CA ALA A 11 10.97 -16.78 16.62
C ALA A 11 12.31 -16.23 16.13
N LYS A 12 13.42 -16.59 16.79
CA LYS A 12 14.77 -16.23 16.35
C LYS A 12 15.11 -16.85 15.00
N ALA A 13 14.87 -18.14 14.82
CA ALA A 13 15.10 -18.84 13.56
C ALA A 13 14.26 -18.23 12.41
N LEU A 14 13.03 -17.82 12.71
CA LEU A 14 12.17 -17.13 11.74
C LEU A 14 12.73 -15.75 11.36
N LEU A 15 13.23 -14.98 12.31
CA LEU A 15 13.88 -13.70 12.03
C LEU A 15 15.13 -13.87 11.15
N ASP A 16 15.96 -14.87 11.48
CA ASP A 16 17.16 -15.20 10.70
C ASP A 16 16.79 -15.62 9.26
N TYR A 17 15.72 -16.39 9.09
CA TYR A 17 15.15 -16.71 7.77
C TYR A 17 14.77 -15.45 6.99
N TYR A 18 13.98 -14.54 7.57
CA TYR A 18 13.58 -13.32 6.88
C TYR A 18 14.76 -12.40 6.54
N ARG A 19 15.75 -12.32 7.41
CA ARG A 19 16.99 -11.56 7.15
C ARG A 19 17.81 -12.14 5.99
N ALA A 20 17.80 -13.46 5.85
CA ALA A 20 18.49 -14.17 4.76
C ALA A 20 17.65 -14.22 3.46
N ARG A 21 16.36 -13.89 3.50
CA ARG A 21 15.44 -13.98 2.38
C ARG A 21 15.78 -12.96 1.29
N THR A 22 16.14 -13.41 0.09
CA THR A 22 16.52 -12.57 -1.05
C THR A 22 15.58 -12.63 -2.24
N ASN A 23 14.70 -13.64 -2.27
CA ASN A 23 13.81 -13.97 -3.39
C ASN A 23 12.49 -13.19 -3.39
N VAL A 24 12.18 -12.45 -2.33
CA VAL A 24 10.95 -11.64 -2.22
C VAL A 24 11.33 -10.16 -2.10
N LYS A 25 10.65 -9.33 -2.91
CA LYS A 25 10.90 -7.88 -2.97
C LYS A 25 9.59 -7.13 -3.11
N THR A 26 9.56 -5.89 -2.63
CA THR A 26 8.52 -4.93 -3.03
C THR A 26 9.07 -4.01 -4.12
N PRO A 27 8.29 -3.73 -5.19
CA PRO A 27 8.72 -2.80 -6.23
C PRO A 27 8.69 -1.33 -5.76
N ASP A 28 8.07 -1.06 -4.60
CA ASP A 28 7.84 0.31 -4.10
C ASP A 28 9.11 0.95 -3.52
N ILE A 29 10.14 0.15 -3.21
CA ILE A 29 11.40 0.66 -2.68
C ILE A 29 12.62 -0.04 -3.28
N ASN A 30 13.63 0.75 -3.64
CA ASN A 30 14.92 0.24 -4.07
C ASN A 30 15.91 0.25 -2.88
N LEU A 31 16.10 -0.90 -2.25
CA LEU A 31 16.99 -1.02 -1.09
C LEU A 31 18.45 -0.78 -1.41
N ASN A 32 18.89 -0.92 -2.68
CA ASN A 32 20.25 -0.65 -3.11
C ASN A 32 20.53 0.86 -3.28
N LYS A 33 19.48 1.66 -3.38
CA LYS A 33 19.54 3.11 -3.56
C LYS A 33 18.39 3.79 -2.84
N VAL A 34 18.41 3.73 -1.51
CA VAL A 34 17.42 4.43 -0.69
C VAL A 34 17.71 5.93 -0.75
N THR A 35 16.71 6.71 -1.10
CA THR A 35 16.76 8.18 -1.11
C THR A 35 15.63 8.74 -0.27
N ILE A 36 15.88 9.89 0.35
CA ILE A 36 14.89 10.61 1.15
C ILE A 36 14.86 12.08 0.71
N SER A 37 13.69 12.64 0.54
CA SER A 37 13.54 14.08 0.30
C SER A 37 13.68 14.87 1.61
N LYS A 38 13.87 16.19 1.51
CA LYS A 38 13.89 17.06 2.70
C LYS A 38 12.58 17.02 3.47
N GLU A 39 11.47 16.94 2.76
CA GLU A 39 10.13 16.81 3.37
C GLU A 39 9.99 15.48 4.12
N GLU A 40 10.36 14.37 3.47
CA GLU A 40 10.32 13.04 4.11
C GLU A 40 11.25 12.97 5.33
N GLN A 41 12.43 13.59 5.28
CA GLN A 41 13.32 13.67 6.44
C GLN A 41 12.65 14.45 7.59
N GLN A 42 12.00 15.56 7.28
CA GLN A 42 11.24 16.32 8.30
C GLN A 42 10.12 15.48 8.90
N TRP A 43 9.35 14.72 8.07
CA TRP A 43 8.30 13.84 8.59
C TRP A 43 8.84 12.72 9.47
N ALA A 44 10.02 12.18 9.15
CA ALA A 44 10.69 11.18 9.98
C ALA A 44 11.11 11.77 11.33
N ASP A 45 11.71 12.96 11.34
CA ASP A 45 12.18 13.65 12.55
C ASP A 45 11.02 14.12 13.44
N ASP A 46 9.94 14.59 12.84
CA ASP A 46 8.70 14.96 13.53
C ASP A 46 8.00 13.73 14.11
N GLY A 47 8.04 12.60 13.38
CA GLY A 47 7.52 11.31 13.84
C GLY A 47 8.14 10.83 15.15
N LEU A 48 9.45 11.11 15.37
CA LEU A 48 10.14 10.83 16.65
C LEU A 48 9.56 11.61 17.84
N LYS A 49 8.84 12.70 17.57
CA LYS A 49 8.23 13.58 18.57
C LYS A 49 6.70 13.43 18.60
N HIS A 50 6.17 12.37 18.01
CA HIS A 50 4.74 12.12 17.83
C HIS A 50 3.98 13.26 17.13
N THR A 51 4.69 14.00 16.27
CA THR A 51 4.11 15.00 15.38
C THR A 51 4.01 14.38 13.99
N PHE A 52 2.80 13.93 13.61
CA PHE A 52 2.64 13.02 12.51
C PHE A 52 2.23 13.74 11.23
N PHE A 53 2.98 13.49 10.16
CA PHE A 53 2.54 13.76 8.81
C PHE A 53 1.48 12.72 8.41
N VAL A 54 0.28 13.18 8.12
CA VAL A 54 -0.82 12.32 7.68
C VAL A 54 -1.11 12.46 6.19
N HIS A 55 -1.16 13.69 5.69
CA HIS A 55 -1.40 14.00 4.28
C HIS A 55 -1.05 15.46 3.99
N LYS A 56 -0.63 15.76 2.74
CA LYS A 56 -0.24 17.13 2.32
C LYS A 56 -1.35 18.17 2.49
N GLY A 57 -2.62 17.76 2.47
CA GLY A 57 -3.76 18.65 2.72
C GLY A 57 -3.90 19.11 4.17
N TYR A 58 -3.17 18.50 5.11
CA TYR A 58 -3.23 18.78 6.55
C TYR A 58 -1.86 19.25 7.05
N GLN A 59 -1.43 20.40 6.60
CA GLN A 59 -0.19 21.03 7.03
C GLN A 59 -0.53 22.24 7.93
N PRO A 60 0.23 22.46 9.01
CA PRO A 60 1.32 21.64 9.54
C PRO A 60 0.86 20.30 10.14
N SER A 61 1.82 19.37 10.34
CA SER A 61 1.58 18.13 11.08
C SER A 61 1.14 18.41 12.51
N TYR A 62 0.35 17.51 13.10
CA TYR A 62 -0.19 17.69 14.46
C TYR A 62 0.51 16.77 15.46
N ASN A 63 0.68 17.27 16.70
CA ASN A 63 1.24 16.48 17.80
C ASN A 63 0.14 15.67 18.50
N TYR A 64 0.38 14.39 18.68
CA TYR A 64 -0.56 13.43 19.25
C TYR A 64 -0.25 13.05 20.70
N GLY A 65 0.64 13.79 21.36
CA GLY A 65 0.99 13.63 22.76
C GLY A 65 2.18 12.69 23.00
N GLU A 66 2.74 12.77 24.21
CA GLU A 66 3.82 11.88 24.66
C GLU A 66 3.28 10.43 24.74
N ASP A 67 2.15 10.23 25.41
CA ASP A 67 1.32 9.04 25.31
C ASP A 67 0.37 9.20 24.11
N ILE A 68 0.69 8.54 23.00
CA ILE A 68 0.06 8.79 21.69
C ILE A 68 -1.46 8.59 21.78
N ASN A 69 -2.20 9.67 21.55
CA ASN A 69 -3.66 9.63 21.43
C ASN A 69 -4.09 9.42 19.96
N TRP A 70 -4.22 8.19 19.52
CA TRP A 70 -4.65 7.83 18.16
C TRP A 70 -6.08 8.26 17.83
N GLN A 71 -6.85 8.73 18.81
CA GLN A 71 -8.22 9.25 18.64
C GLN A 71 -8.27 10.77 18.67
N TYR A 72 -7.11 11.46 18.80
CA TYR A 72 -7.07 12.91 18.76
C TYR A 72 -7.53 13.46 17.41
N TRP A 73 -8.43 14.41 17.46
CA TRP A 73 -9.08 14.99 16.31
C TRP A 73 -8.83 16.51 16.23
N PRO A 74 -7.64 16.93 15.78
CA PRO A 74 -7.26 18.35 15.77
C PRO A 74 -8.09 19.19 14.79
N VAL A 75 -8.62 18.57 13.75
CA VAL A 75 -9.50 19.19 12.76
C VAL A 75 -10.74 18.29 12.60
N LYS A 76 -11.93 18.89 12.61
CA LYS A 76 -13.20 18.15 12.44
C LYS A 76 -13.40 17.69 11.00
N ASP A 77 -12.51 16.81 10.56
CA ASP A 77 -12.54 16.18 9.25
C ASP A 77 -12.22 14.69 9.40
N ASN A 78 -13.14 13.84 8.98
CA ASN A 78 -12.97 12.40 9.03
C ASN A 78 -11.78 11.92 8.20
N GLU A 79 -11.48 12.60 7.08
CA GLU A 79 -10.36 12.22 6.23
C GLU A 79 -9.02 12.32 6.98
N LEU A 80 -8.82 13.33 7.83
CA LEU A 80 -7.63 13.43 8.67
C LEU A 80 -7.48 12.19 9.56
N ARG A 81 -8.57 11.76 10.20
CA ARG A 81 -8.56 10.59 11.10
C ARG A 81 -8.27 9.30 10.34
N TRP A 82 -8.86 9.12 9.16
CA TRP A 82 -8.53 7.98 8.29
C TRP A 82 -7.07 8.00 7.86
N GLN A 83 -6.57 9.14 7.40
CA GLN A 83 -5.18 9.30 6.96
C GLN A 83 -4.17 9.03 8.09
N LEU A 84 -4.49 9.39 9.34
CA LEU A 84 -3.65 9.08 10.50
C LEU A 84 -3.35 7.57 10.58
N HIS A 85 -4.37 6.73 10.40
CA HIS A 85 -4.23 5.28 10.52
C HIS A 85 -3.55 4.61 9.31
N ARG A 86 -3.11 5.37 8.30
CA ARG A 86 -2.23 4.90 7.20
C ARG A 86 -0.76 4.93 7.57
N HIS A 87 -0.38 5.60 8.64
CA HIS A 87 1.00 5.72 9.17
C HIS A 87 2.03 6.18 8.13
N LYS A 88 1.69 7.24 7.36
CA LYS A 88 2.50 7.68 6.21
C LYS A 88 3.92 8.13 6.56
N TRP A 89 4.19 8.49 7.81
CA TRP A 89 5.53 8.86 8.30
C TRP A 89 6.45 7.64 8.59
N PHE A 90 5.92 6.42 8.70
CA PHE A 90 6.70 5.22 8.99
C PHE A 90 7.69 4.87 7.88
N THR A 91 7.31 5.00 6.61
CA THR A 91 8.22 4.77 5.49
C THR A 91 9.37 5.80 5.44
N PRO A 92 9.13 7.11 5.59
CA PRO A 92 10.18 8.10 5.83
C PRO A 92 11.13 7.77 6.99
N MET A 93 10.60 7.33 8.14
CA MET A 93 11.45 6.87 9.26
C MET A 93 12.35 5.68 8.85
N GLY A 94 11.82 4.72 8.09
CA GLY A 94 12.60 3.61 7.57
C GLY A 94 13.67 4.03 6.59
N LYS A 95 13.40 4.99 5.72
CA LYS A 95 14.40 5.58 4.81
C LYS A 95 15.49 6.30 5.59
N ALA A 96 15.11 7.13 6.58
CA ALA A 96 16.06 7.82 7.45
C ALA A 96 16.97 6.85 8.21
N TYR A 97 16.40 5.77 8.76
CA TYR A 97 17.16 4.68 9.37
C TYR A 97 18.17 4.06 8.38
N ARG A 98 17.72 3.68 7.18
CA ARG A 98 18.59 3.01 6.19
C ARG A 98 19.74 3.89 5.70
N ILE A 99 19.55 5.19 5.65
CA ILE A 99 20.58 6.15 5.20
C ILE A 99 21.55 6.49 6.34
N SER A 100 21.06 6.71 7.56
CA SER A 100 21.86 7.17 8.68
C SER A 100 22.43 6.05 9.56
N GLY A 101 21.80 4.88 9.59
CA GLY A 101 22.06 3.83 10.57
C GLY A 101 21.63 4.16 11.99
N ASP A 102 20.91 5.27 12.21
CA ASP A 102 20.50 5.72 13.54
C ASP A 102 19.28 4.93 14.04
N GLU A 103 19.51 4.10 15.05
CA GLU A 103 18.53 3.22 15.65
C GLU A 103 17.33 3.93 16.29
N LYS A 104 17.41 5.25 16.54
CA LYS A 104 16.27 6.00 17.09
C LYS A 104 15.03 5.86 16.23
N TYR A 105 15.17 5.85 14.88
CA TYR A 105 14.02 5.70 13.97
C TYR A 105 13.41 4.31 14.04
N ALA A 106 14.25 3.27 14.11
CA ALA A 106 13.76 1.90 14.18
C ALA A 106 13.11 1.57 15.54
N LYS A 107 13.71 2.05 16.63
CA LYS A 107 13.15 1.92 17.99
C LYS A 107 11.80 2.60 18.09
N GLU A 108 11.73 3.84 17.61
CA GLU A 108 10.50 4.62 17.70
C GLU A 108 9.40 4.07 16.78
N TRP A 109 9.75 3.63 15.57
CA TRP A 109 8.79 2.93 14.70
C TRP A 109 8.22 1.67 15.37
N ALA A 110 9.07 0.83 15.95
CA ALA A 110 8.62 -0.38 16.64
C ALA A 110 7.74 -0.05 17.84
N HIS A 111 8.09 0.99 18.62
CA HIS A 111 7.30 1.48 19.73
C HIS A 111 5.92 1.95 19.28
N GLN A 112 5.84 2.84 18.29
CA GLN A 112 4.58 3.36 17.75
C GLN A 112 3.72 2.27 17.13
N TYR A 113 4.32 1.29 16.44
CA TYR A 113 3.60 0.16 15.87
C TYR A 113 2.92 -0.68 16.95
N ILE A 114 3.63 -1.03 18.01
CA ILE A 114 3.09 -1.82 19.14
C ILE A 114 2.07 -1.01 19.92
N ASP A 115 2.31 0.28 20.18
CA ASP A 115 1.36 1.16 20.84
C ASP A 115 0.04 1.27 20.06
N TRP A 116 0.14 1.42 18.73
CA TRP A 116 -1.03 1.46 17.86
C TRP A 116 -1.86 0.16 17.93
N ILE A 117 -1.21 -1.01 17.89
CA ILE A 117 -1.88 -2.30 17.97
C ILE A 117 -2.64 -2.44 19.29
N LYS A 118 -2.01 -2.05 20.39
CA LYS A 118 -2.61 -2.15 21.74
C LYS A 118 -3.80 -1.21 21.93
N LYS A 119 -3.69 0.01 21.40
CA LYS A 119 -4.72 1.04 21.54
C LYS A 119 -5.84 0.95 20.50
N ASN A 120 -5.63 0.24 19.41
CA ASN A 120 -6.61 0.06 18.33
C ASN A 120 -6.86 -1.42 18.04
N PRO A 121 -7.39 -2.21 19.01
CA PRO A 121 -7.67 -3.61 18.78
C PRO A 121 -8.74 -3.81 17.70
N LEU A 122 -8.60 -4.87 16.91
CA LEU A 122 -9.65 -5.26 15.95
C LEU A 122 -10.85 -5.84 16.72
N VAL A 123 -11.97 -5.15 16.60
CA VAL A 123 -13.26 -5.64 17.12
C VAL A 123 -14.00 -6.28 15.95
N LYS A 124 -14.56 -7.47 16.18
CA LYS A 124 -15.45 -8.11 15.18
C LYS A 124 -16.72 -7.27 15.05
N MET A 125 -16.88 -6.61 13.91
CA MET A 125 -18.10 -5.92 13.54
C MET A 125 -18.57 -6.37 12.16
N ASP A 126 -19.87 -6.43 11.95
CA ASP A 126 -20.47 -6.62 10.64
C ASP A 126 -20.17 -5.39 9.76
N LYS A 127 -19.93 -5.59 8.46
CA LYS A 127 -19.70 -4.52 7.49
C LYS A 127 -20.77 -3.43 7.56
N LYS A 128 -22.04 -3.80 7.73
CA LYS A 128 -23.16 -2.86 7.86
C LYS A 128 -23.02 -1.93 9.07
N GLU A 129 -22.37 -2.39 10.14
CA GLU A 129 -22.17 -1.57 11.33
C GLU A 129 -21.10 -0.48 11.10
N TYR A 130 -20.11 -0.70 10.21
CA TYR A 130 -19.17 0.36 9.81
C TYR A 130 -19.85 1.52 9.07
N GLU A 131 -20.88 1.22 8.28
CA GLU A 131 -21.57 2.19 7.42
C GLU A 131 -22.64 2.99 8.18
N LEU A 132 -23.27 2.38 9.19
CA LEU A 132 -24.35 2.99 9.96
C LEU A 132 -23.87 4.03 10.98
N VAL A 133 -22.58 4.12 11.20
CA VAL A 133 -22.00 4.97 12.22
C VAL A 133 -21.81 6.38 11.70
N SER A 134 -22.74 7.26 12.02
CA SER A 134 -22.71 8.67 11.65
C SER A 134 -21.62 9.47 12.35
N ASP A 135 -21.17 10.53 11.68
CA ASP A 135 -20.04 11.35 12.04
C ASP A 135 -20.04 11.90 13.48
N GLY A 136 -18.94 11.69 14.19
CA GLY A 136 -18.59 12.39 15.41
C GLY A 136 -19.31 11.97 16.70
N LYS A 137 -20.23 10.99 16.64
CA LYS A 137 -21.02 10.58 17.82
C LYS A 137 -20.54 9.31 18.51
N ILE A 138 -19.52 8.64 17.96
CA ILE A 138 -19.10 7.32 18.42
C ILE A 138 -17.71 7.40 19.06
N LYS A 139 -17.60 6.81 20.22
CA LYS A 139 -16.37 6.74 21.03
C LYS A 139 -16.03 5.28 21.33
N GLY A 140 -14.74 5.03 21.59
CA GLY A 140 -14.26 3.72 22.01
C GLY A 140 -14.08 2.73 20.85
N GLU A 141 -14.47 1.47 21.04
CA GLU A 141 -14.20 0.37 20.12
C GLU A 141 -14.82 0.58 18.74
N VAL A 142 -16.02 1.12 18.67
CA VAL A 142 -16.72 1.42 17.41
C VAL A 142 -15.99 2.48 16.61
N GLU A 143 -15.44 3.48 17.29
CA GLU A 143 -14.61 4.50 16.64
C GLU A 143 -13.33 3.91 16.07
N ASN A 144 -12.67 3.02 16.79
CA ASN A 144 -11.50 2.31 16.29
C ASN A 144 -11.78 1.52 15.01
N VAL A 145 -12.90 0.80 14.99
CA VAL A 145 -13.28 0.03 13.80
C VAL A 145 -13.53 0.95 12.62
N ARG A 146 -14.23 2.05 12.82
CA ARG A 146 -14.57 2.99 11.75
C ARG A 146 -13.35 3.67 11.12
N PHE A 147 -12.37 4.08 11.93
CA PHE A 147 -11.21 4.83 11.44
C PHE A 147 -9.97 3.96 11.27
N ALA A 148 -9.58 3.22 12.30
CA ALA A 148 -8.38 2.40 12.28
C ALA A 148 -8.51 1.16 11.41
N TRP A 149 -9.68 0.55 11.35
CA TRP A 149 -9.94 -0.71 10.68
C TRP A 149 -10.88 -0.58 9.46
N ARG A 150 -11.18 0.63 8.98
CA ARG A 150 -11.87 0.78 7.69
C ARG A 150 -11.04 0.08 6.60
N PRO A 151 -11.65 -0.75 5.74
CA PRO A 151 -10.93 -1.57 4.78
C PRO A 151 -9.90 -0.83 3.94
N LEU A 152 -10.20 0.38 3.47
CA LEU A 152 -9.25 1.18 2.70
C LEU A 152 -7.96 1.51 3.49
N GLU A 153 -8.07 1.88 4.78
CA GLU A 153 -6.91 2.18 5.63
C GLU A 153 -6.11 0.92 5.95
N VAL A 154 -6.80 -0.18 6.23
CA VAL A 154 -6.17 -1.50 6.41
C VAL A 154 -5.39 -1.89 5.17
N SER A 155 -5.97 -1.72 3.98
CA SER A 155 -5.32 -2.04 2.72
C SER A 155 -4.08 -1.16 2.46
N ASN A 156 -4.12 0.13 2.82
CA ASN A 156 -2.94 1.01 2.76
C ASN A 156 -1.80 0.46 3.62
N ARG A 157 -2.10 0.04 4.85
CA ARG A 157 -1.08 -0.57 5.72
C ARG A 157 -0.52 -1.87 5.17
N LEU A 158 -1.34 -2.73 4.56
CA LEU A 158 -0.86 -3.97 3.92
C LEU A 158 0.22 -3.71 2.86
N GLN A 159 0.06 -2.67 2.05
CA GLN A 159 1.08 -2.30 1.05
C GLN A 159 2.29 -1.64 1.70
N ASP A 160 2.09 -0.59 2.49
CA ASP A 160 3.18 0.23 3.03
C ASP A 160 4.08 -0.57 3.99
N GLN A 161 3.50 -1.52 4.74
CA GLN A 161 4.23 -2.39 5.66
C GLN A 161 5.21 -3.34 4.94
N THR A 162 5.03 -3.64 3.65
CA THR A 162 6.01 -4.41 2.88
C THR A 162 7.33 -3.63 2.73
N SER A 163 7.25 -2.34 2.45
CA SER A 163 8.42 -1.46 2.39
C SER A 163 9.04 -1.24 3.78
N GLN A 164 8.21 -0.99 4.78
CA GLN A 164 8.66 -0.81 6.17
C GLN A 164 9.38 -2.05 6.69
N PHE A 165 8.82 -3.24 6.44
CA PHE A 165 9.45 -4.51 6.80
C PHE A 165 10.87 -4.60 6.22
N GLN A 166 11.04 -4.35 4.92
CA GLN A 166 12.37 -4.41 4.30
C GLN A 166 13.32 -3.32 4.78
N LEU A 167 12.81 -2.12 5.06
CA LEU A 167 13.64 -1.02 5.55
C LEU A 167 14.17 -1.29 6.95
N PHE A 168 13.37 -1.80 7.86
CA PHE A 168 13.73 -1.96 9.27
C PHE A 168 14.28 -3.35 9.64
N LEU A 169 14.10 -4.35 8.79
CA LEU A 169 14.52 -5.73 9.07
C LEU A 169 15.99 -5.88 9.53
N PRO A 170 16.99 -5.11 9.01
CA PRO A 170 18.37 -5.20 9.48
C PRO A 170 18.61 -4.63 10.88
N SER A 171 17.68 -3.84 11.42
CA SER A 171 17.83 -3.21 12.72
C SER A 171 17.86 -4.25 13.85
N PRO A 172 18.77 -4.11 14.84
CA PRO A 172 18.70 -4.90 16.06
C PRO A 172 17.43 -4.63 16.89
N SER A 173 16.78 -3.48 16.69
CA SER A 173 15.46 -3.18 17.30
C SER A 173 14.31 -3.97 16.66
N PHE A 174 14.52 -4.56 15.48
CA PHE A 174 13.63 -5.53 14.89
C PHE A 174 13.88 -6.91 15.53
N THR A 175 13.33 -7.11 16.72
CA THR A 175 13.54 -8.30 17.53
C THR A 175 12.68 -9.50 17.08
N PRO A 176 12.98 -10.74 17.52
CA PRO A 176 12.11 -11.89 17.27
C PRO A 176 10.67 -11.69 17.76
N ASP A 177 10.50 -11.09 18.94
CA ASP A 177 9.17 -10.80 19.50
C ASP A 177 8.42 -9.78 18.66
N PHE A 178 9.12 -8.71 18.25
CA PHE A 178 8.53 -7.72 17.34
C PHE A 178 8.10 -8.34 16.01
N LEU A 179 8.93 -9.22 15.41
CA LEU A 179 8.58 -9.95 14.19
C LEU A 179 7.29 -10.75 14.38
N THR A 180 7.15 -11.46 15.50
CA THR A 180 5.96 -12.26 15.79
C THR A 180 4.71 -11.39 15.85
N GLU A 181 4.78 -10.28 16.58
CA GLU A 181 3.67 -9.31 16.66
C GLU A 181 3.36 -8.70 15.29
N PHE A 182 4.39 -8.33 14.53
CA PHE A 182 4.22 -7.78 13.19
C PHE A 182 3.49 -8.77 12.27
N LEU A 183 3.94 -10.01 12.20
CA LEU A 183 3.35 -11.04 11.32
C LEU A 183 1.91 -11.37 11.73
N VAL A 184 1.65 -11.51 13.03
CA VAL A 184 0.28 -11.77 13.54
C VAL A 184 -0.65 -10.63 13.14
N ASN A 185 -0.22 -9.38 13.30
CA ASN A 185 -1.05 -8.23 12.95
C ASN A 185 -1.19 -8.05 11.44
N TYR A 186 -0.13 -8.31 10.67
CA TYR A 186 -0.22 -8.33 9.21
C TYR A 186 -1.25 -9.35 8.70
N TYR A 187 -1.22 -10.55 9.27
CA TYR A 187 -2.22 -11.59 8.98
C TYR A 187 -3.65 -11.13 9.32
N LYS A 188 -3.85 -10.51 10.49
CA LYS A 188 -5.16 -9.96 10.89
C LYS A 188 -5.66 -8.91 9.89
N HIS A 189 -4.79 -8.06 9.36
CA HIS A 189 -5.15 -7.07 8.33
C HIS A 189 -5.63 -7.77 7.06
N ALA A 190 -4.93 -8.77 6.57
CA ALA A 190 -5.31 -9.51 5.37
C ALA A 190 -6.65 -10.25 5.54
N VAL A 191 -6.84 -10.94 6.65
CA VAL A 191 -8.10 -11.64 6.95
C VAL A 191 -9.27 -10.65 7.08
N HIS A 192 -9.02 -9.47 7.67
CA HIS A 192 -10.05 -8.42 7.80
C HIS A 192 -10.49 -7.90 6.43
N ILE A 193 -9.56 -7.62 5.52
CA ILE A 193 -9.91 -7.21 4.14
C ILE A 193 -10.67 -8.32 3.42
N LEU A 194 -10.20 -9.56 3.50
CA LEU A 194 -10.85 -10.70 2.83
C LEU A 194 -12.34 -10.84 3.21
N ALA A 195 -12.67 -10.51 4.47
CA ALA A 195 -14.04 -10.56 4.98
C ALA A 195 -14.86 -9.27 4.75
N ASN A 196 -14.23 -8.14 4.41
CA ASN A 196 -14.86 -6.83 4.45
C ASN A 196 -14.52 -5.93 3.23
N TYR A 197 -14.34 -6.50 2.06
CA TYR A 197 -14.15 -5.70 0.85
C TYR A 197 -15.27 -4.67 0.65
N SER A 198 -14.90 -3.51 0.15
CA SER A 198 -15.88 -2.55 -0.39
C SER A 198 -16.65 -3.18 -1.53
N ASP A 199 -17.89 -2.69 -1.76
CA ASP A 199 -18.76 -3.33 -2.76
C ASP A 199 -18.36 -3.00 -4.20
N GLN A 200 -17.81 -1.79 -4.42
CA GLN A 200 -17.48 -1.28 -5.75
C GLN A 200 -16.53 -0.08 -5.70
N GLY A 201 -16.14 0.39 -6.86
CA GLY A 201 -15.39 1.63 -7.05
C GLY A 201 -13.91 1.54 -6.64
N ASN A 202 -13.27 2.69 -6.53
CA ASN A 202 -11.83 2.78 -6.30
C ASN A 202 -11.37 2.12 -4.99
N HIS A 203 -12.19 2.14 -3.94
CA HIS A 203 -11.84 1.46 -2.68
C HIS A 203 -11.65 -0.04 -2.90
N LEU A 204 -12.61 -0.70 -3.59
CA LEU A 204 -12.52 -2.11 -3.92
C LEU A 204 -11.27 -2.43 -4.74
N LEU A 205 -10.94 -1.59 -5.75
CA LEU A 205 -9.74 -1.78 -6.57
C LEU A 205 -8.47 -1.70 -5.72
N PHE A 206 -8.35 -0.72 -4.83
CA PHE A 206 -7.21 -0.58 -3.95
C PHE A 206 -7.09 -1.74 -2.95
N GLU A 207 -8.20 -2.17 -2.37
CA GLU A 207 -8.22 -3.28 -1.43
C GLU A 207 -7.78 -4.58 -2.10
N ALA A 208 -8.32 -4.87 -3.29
CA ALA A 208 -7.98 -6.05 -4.08
C ALA A 208 -6.50 -6.05 -4.50
N GLN A 209 -6.00 -4.91 -5.03
CA GLN A 209 -4.59 -4.74 -5.37
C GLN A 209 -3.66 -5.06 -4.19
N ARG A 210 -4.01 -4.58 -3.00
CA ARG A 210 -3.17 -4.70 -1.81
C ARG A 210 -3.24 -6.08 -1.15
N MET A 211 -4.31 -6.82 -1.40
CA MET A 211 -4.34 -8.25 -1.06
C MET A 211 -3.36 -9.06 -1.89
N ILE A 212 -3.15 -8.68 -3.16
CA ILE A 212 -2.09 -9.29 -3.98
C ILE A 212 -0.70 -8.94 -3.42
N TYR A 213 -0.49 -7.70 -2.95
CA TYR A 213 0.73 -7.32 -2.22
C TYR A 213 0.96 -8.23 -1.02
N ALA A 214 -0.05 -8.43 -0.18
CA ALA A 214 0.05 -9.27 1.01
C ALA A 214 0.50 -10.70 0.67
N GLY A 215 -0.18 -11.34 -0.28
CA GLY A 215 0.11 -12.71 -0.66
C GLY A 215 1.36 -12.92 -1.50
N ALA A 216 1.86 -11.87 -2.18
CA ALA A 216 3.09 -11.93 -2.97
C ALA A 216 4.32 -11.62 -2.12
N PHE A 217 4.21 -10.73 -1.14
CA PHE A 217 5.32 -10.33 -0.27
C PHE A 217 5.54 -11.29 0.91
N PHE A 218 4.48 -11.89 1.42
CA PHE A 218 4.56 -12.91 2.46
C PHE A 218 3.99 -14.26 1.95
N PRO A 219 4.63 -14.90 0.95
CA PRO A 219 4.18 -16.18 0.41
C PRO A 219 4.27 -17.32 1.42
N GLU A 220 4.94 -17.11 2.56
CA GLU A 220 5.09 -18.03 3.66
C GLU A 220 3.78 -18.25 4.45
N PHE A 221 2.85 -17.31 4.42
CA PHE A 221 1.54 -17.54 5.00
C PHE A 221 0.78 -18.62 4.23
N LYS A 222 0.19 -19.55 4.96
CA LYS A 222 -0.60 -20.66 4.38
C LYS A 222 -1.72 -20.13 3.48
N ASP A 223 -2.31 -18.99 3.83
CA ASP A 223 -3.43 -18.38 3.11
C ASP A 223 -2.99 -17.39 2.00
N ALA A 224 -1.69 -17.17 1.82
CA ALA A 224 -1.17 -16.24 0.82
C ALA A 224 -1.67 -16.52 -0.62
N PRO A 225 -1.78 -17.78 -1.09
CA PRO A 225 -2.37 -18.06 -2.40
C PRO A 225 -3.84 -17.62 -2.50
N ALA A 226 -4.63 -17.82 -1.43
CA ALA A 226 -6.03 -17.39 -1.40
C ALA A 226 -6.16 -15.86 -1.41
N TRP A 227 -5.26 -15.13 -0.74
CA TRP A 227 -5.23 -13.68 -0.76
C TRP A 227 -4.93 -13.15 -2.16
N ARG A 228 -3.91 -13.71 -2.86
CA ARG A 228 -3.60 -13.33 -4.25
C ARG A 228 -4.78 -13.62 -5.17
N LYS A 229 -5.33 -14.85 -5.07
CA LYS A 229 -6.48 -15.26 -5.89
C LYS A 229 -7.67 -14.32 -5.72
N SER A 230 -8.02 -14.00 -4.47
CA SER A 230 -9.14 -13.08 -4.18
C SER A 230 -8.93 -11.70 -4.82
N GLY A 231 -7.73 -11.13 -4.68
CA GLY A 231 -7.42 -9.84 -5.29
C GLY A 231 -7.43 -9.88 -6.82
N ILE A 232 -6.88 -10.94 -7.42
CA ILE A 232 -6.84 -11.13 -8.88
C ILE A 232 -8.25 -11.32 -9.44
N ASP A 233 -9.08 -12.15 -8.83
CA ASP A 233 -10.46 -12.39 -9.27
C ASP A 233 -11.29 -11.09 -9.26
N ILE A 234 -11.14 -10.27 -8.22
CA ILE A 234 -11.81 -8.97 -8.13
C ILE A 234 -11.30 -8.03 -9.22
N LEU A 235 -9.97 -7.85 -9.35
CA LEU A 235 -9.42 -6.93 -10.34
C LEU A 235 -9.73 -7.37 -11.77
N ASN A 236 -9.72 -8.68 -12.05
CA ASN A 236 -10.10 -9.20 -13.36
C ASN A 236 -11.57 -8.94 -13.68
N ARG A 237 -12.45 -9.08 -12.71
CA ARG A 237 -13.86 -8.69 -12.89
C ARG A 237 -14.02 -7.20 -13.15
N GLU A 238 -13.41 -6.38 -12.30
CA GLU A 238 -13.56 -4.92 -12.35
C GLU A 238 -12.94 -4.30 -13.60
N ILE A 239 -11.84 -4.83 -14.12
CA ILE A 239 -11.25 -4.31 -15.35
C ILE A 239 -12.20 -4.46 -16.54
N HIS A 240 -12.96 -5.57 -16.61
CA HIS A 240 -13.97 -5.79 -17.67
C HIS A 240 -15.27 -5.02 -17.44
N VAL A 241 -15.55 -4.57 -16.21
CA VAL A 241 -16.69 -3.68 -15.92
C VAL A 241 -16.36 -2.22 -16.24
N GLN A 242 -15.11 -1.81 -16.00
CA GLN A 242 -14.72 -0.40 -16.05
C GLN A 242 -14.02 0.01 -17.35
N VAL A 243 -13.65 -0.94 -18.20
CA VAL A 243 -12.89 -0.67 -19.43
C VAL A 243 -13.66 -1.16 -20.65
N TYR A 244 -13.84 -0.28 -21.62
CA TYR A 244 -14.48 -0.58 -22.90
C TYR A 244 -13.55 -1.41 -23.81
N GLU A 245 -14.11 -1.97 -24.86
CA GLU A 245 -13.37 -2.80 -25.83
C GLU A 245 -12.19 -2.08 -26.49
N ASP A 246 -12.28 -0.77 -26.67
CA ASP A 246 -11.21 0.09 -27.22
C ASP A 246 -10.12 0.44 -26.19
N GLY A 247 -10.26 0.01 -24.95
CA GLY A 247 -9.35 0.30 -23.85
C GLY A 247 -9.69 1.54 -23.04
N GLY A 248 -10.73 2.30 -23.41
CA GLY A 248 -11.16 3.50 -22.68
C GLY A 248 -11.78 3.14 -21.32
N GLN A 249 -11.39 3.84 -20.25
CA GLN A 249 -11.99 3.67 -18.93
C GLN A 249 -13.34 4.42 -18.87
N PHE A 250 -14.34 3.83 -18.24
CA PHE A 250 -15.76 4.20 -18.32
C PHE A 250 -16.10 5.61 -17.79
N GLU A 251 -15.27 6.21 -16.94
CA GLU A 251 -15.44 7.59 -16.48
C GLU A 251 -15.09 8.62 -17.56
N LEU A 252 -14.43 8.19 -18.65
CA LEU A 252 -14.03 9.02 -19.79
C LEU A 252 -13.19 10.25 -19.42
N ASP A 253 -12.45 10.15 -18.33
CA ASP A 253 -11.54 11.19 -17.83
C ASP A 253 -10.10 10.70 -17.96
N PRO A 254 -9.19 11.44 -18.64
CA PRO A 254 -7.81 11.01 -18.83
C PRO A 254 -7.02 10.81 -17.52
N HIS A 255 -7.34 11.57 -16.46
CA HIS A 255 -6.67 11.45 -15.17
C HIS A 255 -7.10 10.17 -14.42
N TYR A 256 -8.41 9.90 -14.38
CA TYR A 256 -8.94 8.66 -13.79
C TYR A 256 -8.54 7.44 -14.59
N HIS A 257 -8.44 7.56 -15.91
CA HIS A 257 -7.92 6.50 -16.77
C HIS A 257 -6.48 6.11 -16.38
N LEU A 258 -5.57 7.11 -16.21
CA LEU A 258 -4.20 6.87 -15.73
C LEU A 258 -4.17 6.27 -14.32
N ALA A 259 -5.04 6.72 -13.44
CA ALA A 259 -5.16 6.16 -12.09
C ALA A 259 -5.54 4.68 -12.12
N ALA A 260 -6.51 4.30 -12.96
CA ALA A 260 -6.92 2.92 -13.16
C ALA A 260 -5.78 2.05 -13.72
N ILE A 261 -5.09 2.50 -14.77
CA ILE A 261 -3.89 1.81 -15.29
C ILE A 261 -2.89 1.56 -14.16
N ASN A 262 -2.61 2.56 -13.32
CA ASN A 262 -1.66 2.44 -12.24
C ASN A 262 -2.07 1.40 -11.19
N ILE A 263 -3.36 1.29 -10.85
CA ILE A 263 -3.86 0.29 -9.92
C ILE A 263 -3.63 -1.12 -10.49
N PHE A 264 -4.05 -1.36 -11.73
CA PHE A 264 -3.92 -2.66 -12.39
C PHE A 264 -2.45 -3.04 -12.62
N CYS A 265 -1.61 -2.10 -13.05
CA CYS A 265 -0.18 -2.31 -13.23
C CYS A 265 0.56 -2.59 -11.91
N LYS A 266 0.19 -1.94 -10.82
CA LYS A 266 0.81 -2.20 -9.51
C LYS A 266 0.51 -3.61 -9.01
N ALA A 267 -0.72 -4.08 -9.18
CA ALA A 267 -1.09 -5.46 -8.86
C ALA A 267 -0.25 -6.47 -9.65
N LEU A 268 -0.14 -6.27 -10.96
CA LEU A 268 0.69 -7.09 -11.82
C LEU A 268 2.19 -6.98 -11.45
N GLY A 269 2.66 -5.79 -11.12
CA GLY A 269 4.06 -5.51 -10.82
C GLY A 269 4.58 -6.23 -9.56
N ILE A 270 3.82 -6.25 -8.48
CA ILE A 270 4.21 -6.99 -7.26
C ILE A 270 4.22 -8.50 -7.51
N ALA A 271 3.24 -9.00 -8.25
CA ALA A 271 3.16 -10.40 -8.62
C ALA A 271 4.30 -10.82 -9.55
N ASP A 272 4.57 -10.03 -10.59
CA ASP A 272 5.66 -10.29 -11.56
C ASP A 272 7.03 -10.28 -10.86
N THR A 273 7.27 -9.31 -10.00
CA THR A 273 8.51 -9.19 -9.23
C THR A 273 8.79 -10.42 -8.35
N ASN A 274 7.75 -11.11 -7.90
CA ASN A 274 7.83 -12.25 -6.98
C ASN A 274 7.45 -13.60 -7.64
N GLY A 275 7.36 -13.65 -8.97
CA GLY A 275 7.17 -14.90 -9.73
C GLY A 275 5.72 -15.38 -9.84
N PHE A 276 4.74 -14.53 -9.51
CA PHE A 276 3.30 -14.87 -9.55
C PHE A 276 2.55 -14.31 -10.76
N ARG A 277 3.24 -13.73 -11.75
CA ARG A 277 2.61 -13.19 -12.97
C ARG A 277 1.63 -14.16 -13.65
N LYS A 278 1.94 -15.45 -13.64
CA LYS A 278 1.14 -16.50 -14.30
C LYS A 278 -0.23 -16.73 -13.62
N GLU A 279 -0.44 -16.19 -12.44
CA GLU A 279 -1.74 -16.25 -11.75
C GLU A 279 -2.76 -15.28 -12.37
N PHE A 280 -2.31 -14.28 -13.15
CA PHE A 280 -3.19 -13.35 -13.86
C PHE A 280 -3.69 -13.94 -15.18
N PRO A 281 -5.00 -13.83 -15.50
CA PRO A 281 -5.53 -14.20 -16.79
C PRO A 281 -4.91 -13.38 -17.93
N GLN A 282 -4.82 -13.96 -19.12
CA GLN A 282 -4.22 -13.26 -20.27
C GLN A 282 -5.06 -12.04 -20.70
N ASP A 283 -6.39 -12.15 -20.64
CA ASP A 283 -7.31 -11.07 -20.97
C ASP A 283 -7.15 -9.85 -20.04
N TYR A 284 -6.78 -10.06 -18.78
CA TYR A 284 -6.40 -8.96 -17.88
C TYR A 284 -5.17 -8.20 -18.38
N LEU A 285 -4.15 -8.92 -18.83
CA LEU A 285 -2.92 -8.32 -19.37
C LEU A 285 -3.21 -7.58 -20.68
N ASP A 286 -3.98 -8.20 -21.57
CA ASP A 286 -4.35 -7.63 -22.87
C ASP A 286 -5.18 -6.34 -22.68
N THR A 287 -6.08 -6.33 -21.72
CA THR A 287 -6.88 -5.14 -21.40
C THR A 287 -6.02 -3.99 -20.88
N ILE A 288 -5.02 -4.25 -20.03
CA ILE A 288 -4.09 -3.20 -19.59
C ILE A 288 -3.29 -2.64 -20.78
N GLU A 289 -2.80 -3.49 -21.68
CA GLU A 289 -2.10 -3.02 -22.88
C GLU A 289 -3.01 -2.14 -23.74
N ASN A 290 -4.28 -2.52 -23.93
CA ASN A 290 -5.27 -1.70 -24.63
C ASN A 290 -5.52 -0.36 -23.94
N MET A 291 -5.63 -0.34 -22.61
CA MET A 291 -5.76 0.91 -21.83
C MET A 291 -4.57 1.86 -22.06
N ILE A 292 -3.35 1.31 -22.04
CA ILE A 292 -2.13 2.10 -22.28
C ILE A 292 -2.13 2.67 -23.71
N MET A 293 -2.50 1.84 -24.68
CA MET A 293 -2.57 2.27 -26.08
C MET A 293 -3.70 3.25 -26.35
N PHE A 294 -4.85 3.09 -25.71
CA PHE A 294 -5.92 4.08 -25.76
C PHE A 294 -5.42 5.45 -25.28
N TYR A 295 -4.73 5.49 -24.11
CA TYR A 295 -4.18 6.73 -23.60
C TYR A 295 -3.14 7.34 -24.54
N ALA A 296 -2.27 6.53 -25.13
CA ALA A 296 -1.30 7.00 -26.13
C ALA A 296 -2.00 7.63 -27.35
N ASN A 297 -3.11 7.04 -27.81
CA ASN A 297 -3.85 7.49 -28.97
C ASN A 297 -4.62 8.80 -28.76
N ILE A 298 -5.05 9.08 -27.52
CA ILE A 298 -5.72 10.35 -27.20
C ILE A 298 -4.74 11.46 -26.78
N SER A 299 -3.47 11.12 -26.54
CA SER A 299 -2.45 12.11 -26.14
C SER A 299 -1.96 12.92 -27.34
N PHE A 300 -1.60 14.17 -27.06
CA PHE A 300 -0.95 15.03 -28.06
C PHE A 300 0.53 14.62 -28.30
N PRO A 301 1.14 15.05 -29.41
CA PRO A 301 2.54 14.68 -29.74
C PRO A 301 3.57 15.08 -28.68
N ASP A 302 3.26 16.05 -27.83
CA ASP A 302 4.09 16.48 -26.71
C ASP A 302 3.82 15.69 -25.42
N TYR A 303 3.04 14.60 -25.49
CA TYR A 303 2.62 13.74 -24.39
C TYR A 303 1.64 14.38 -23.38
N THR A 304 1.11 15.55 -23.68
CA THR A 304 0.00 16.09 -22.90
C THR A 304 -1.31 15.41 -23.29
N ASN A 305 -2.27 15.41 -22.38
CA ASN A 305 -3.61 14.87 -22.62
C ASN A 305 -4.64 15.97 -22.85
N PRO A 306 -5.75 15.69 -23.54
CA PRO A 306 -6.88 16.59 -23.56
C PRO A 306 -7.44 16.76 -22.15
N CYS A 307 -7.83 18.01 -21.81
CA CYS A 307 -8.41 18.34 -20.50
C CYS A 307 -9.93 18.47 -20.63
N PHE A 308 -10.61 17.36 -20.46
CA PHE A 308 -12.06 17.35 -20.28
C PHE A 308 -12.39 16.64 -18.96
N SER A 309 -13.59 16.87 -18.42
CA SER A 309 -13.98 16.46 -17.07
C SER A 309 -13.04 17.08 -16.01
N ASP A 310 -12.57 16.31 -15.05
CA ASP A 310 -11.67 16.73 -13.97
C ASP A 310 -10.17 16.52 -14.32
N ALA A 311 -9.87 16.26 -15.59
CA ALA A 311 -8.53 15.92 -16.03
C ALA A 311 -7.53 17.06 -15.81
N LYS A 312 -6.34 16.68 -15.34
CA LYS A 312 -5.17 17.56 -15.22
C LYS A 312 -4.21 17.26 -16.35
N LEU A 313 -3.51 18.29 -16.83
CA LEU A 313 -2.46 18.12 -17.82
C LEU A 313 -1.33 17.25 -17.26
N THR A 314 -0.96 16.24 -18.05
CA THR A 314 0.28 15.49 -17.85
C THR A 314 1.45 16.21 -18.48
N THR A 315 2.65 15.92 -18.04
CA THR A 315 3.89 16.41 -18.66
C THR A 315 4.57 15.27 -19.40
N LYS A 316 5.36 15.61 -20.43
CA LYS A 316 6.20 14.62 -21.15
C LYS A 316 7.06 13.80 -20.17
N LYS A 317 7.68 14.45 -19.18
CA LYS A 317 8.52 13.79 -18.17
C LYS A 317 7.76 12.73 -17.38
N GLU A 318 6.53 13.03 -16.96
CA GLU A 318 5.68 12.07 -16.24
C GLU A 318 5.28 10.90 -17.11
N MET A 319 4.86 11.19 -18.36
CA MET A 319 4.41 10.14 -19.26
C MET A 319 5.55 9.23 -19.71
N VAL A 320 6.73 9.75 -20.02
CA VAL A 320 7.92 8.95 -20.34
C VAL A 320 8.28 8.05 -19.15
N LYS A 321 8.18 8.54 -17.90
CA LYS A 321 8.37 7.73 -16.70
C LYS A 321 7.34 6.59 -16.60
N ASN A 322 6.08 6.87 -16.90
CA ASN A 322 5.02 5.87 -16.92
C ASN A 322 5.29 4.80 -18.00
N TYR A 323 5.57 5.20 -19.24
CA TYR A 323 5.89 4.26 -20.32
C TYR A 323 7.15 3.44 -20.01
N LYS A 324 8.19 4.01 -19.40
CA LYS A 324 9.37 3.25 -18.91
C LYS A 324 8.99 2.19 -17.88
N SER A 325 8.02 2.48 -17.00
CA SER A 325 7.51 1.49 -16.04
C SER A 325 6.69 0.41 -16.73
N TRP A 326 5.76 0.79 -17.60
CA TRP A 326 4.90 -0.13 -18.32
C TRP A 326 5.66 -1.03 -19.30
N SER A 327 6.71 -0.52 -19.97
CA SER A 327 7.54 -1.30 -20.87
C SER A 327 8.27 -2.47 -20.17
N LYS A 328 8.49 -2.36 -18.86
CA LYS A 328 9.04 -3.48 -18.06
C LYS A 328 8.01 -4.59 -17.84
N LEU A 329 6.74 -4.21 -17.65
CA LEU A 329 5.63 -5.15 -17.49
C LEU A 329 5.21 -5.79 -18.81
N PHE A 330 5.33 -5.04 -19.92
CA PHE A 330 4.93 -5.45 -21.26
C PHE A 330 6.12 -5.40 -22.24
N PRO A 331 7.16 -6.22 -22.02
CA PRO A 331 8.42 -6.12 -22.78
C PRO A 331 8.29 -6.52 -24.25
N LYS A 332 7.20 -7.14 -24.67
CA LYS A 332 6.93 -7.51 -26.06
C LYS A 332 6.23 -6.40 -26.85
N ASN A 333 5.59 -5.44 -26.18
CA ASN A 333 4.87 -4.35 -26.82
C ASN A 333 5.85 -3.26 -27.31
N GLN A 334 6.05 -3.20 -28.64
CA GLN A 334 6.99 -2.27 -29.25
C GLN A 334 6.51 -0.82 -29.19
N ALA A 335 5.19 -0.57 -29.22
CA ALA A 335 4.64 0.77 -29.12
C ALA A 335 4.88 1.36 -27.73
N ILE A 336 4.64 0.60 -26.65
CA ILE A 336 4.94 1.05 -25.29
C ILE A 336 6.44 1.33 -25.12
N LYS A 337 7.31 0.51 -25.72
CA LYS A 337 8.76 0.74 -25.69
C LYS A 337 9.14 2.02 -26.45
N TYR A 338 8.52 2.29 -27.59
CA TYR A 338 8.76 3.49 -28.37
C TYR A 338 8.44 4.74 -27.54
N PHE A 339 7.28 4.80 -26.91
CA PHE A 339 6.90 5.92 -26.03
C PHE A 339 7.76 6.03 -24.75
N ALA A 340 8.48 4.98 -24.38
CA ALA A 340 9.41 5.01 -23.25
C ALA A 340 10.78 5.63 -23.62
N THR A 341 11.06 5.80 -24.90
CA THR A 341 12.26 6.48 -25.41
C THR A 341 11.92 7.96 -25.69
N GLU A 342 12.80 8.87 -25.34
CA GLU A 342 12.64 10.31 -25.67
C GLU A 342 12.99 10.58 -27.11
#